data_2dd42e406b68d4d63a5bd4cf4fa48621
#
_entry.id   2dd42e406b68d4d63a5bd4cf4fa48621
#
_cell.length_a   1.000
_cell.length_b   1.000
_cell.length_c   1.000
_cell.angle_alpha   90.00
_cell.angle_beta   90.00
_cell.angle_gamma   90.00
#
_symmetry.space_group_name_H-M   'P 1'
#
loop_
_entity.id
_entity.type
_entity.pdbx_description
1 polymer ?
#
loop_
_entity_poly.entity_id
_entity_poly.type
_entity_poly.pdbx_seq_one_letter_code
_entity_poly.pdbx_strand_id
1 'polypeptide(L)'
;AQLFKEHLYDNLLASSDHVAGILAEFAAHPGLGMAIAPMPHMGYPTMGHAWFANRAPAREFAKRVGITVPFDDDQPLAPYGSMFIARPEALSLLTGAGLVPEDFPEEGGYKDGSLAHVIERLLAYAVLSRGYYVRPVMTPKWAGVYYGYLEYKLAATSSMMPAFAIDQVPFLKARMGTVPNLLGAVKTNIMVRTPGLGNALKPAYRAARGLAHKIRSMKGGR
;
A
#
# COMPACT_ATOMS: atom_id res chain seq x y z
N ALA A 1 3.57 10.03 -16.61
CA ALA A 1 4.98 10.05 -16.19
C ALA A 1 5.40 11.42 -15.64
N GLN A 2 5.13 12.54 -16.33
CA GLN A 2 5.58 13.89 -15.93
C GLN A 2 5.05 14.29 -14.54
N LEU A 3 3.75 14.21 -14.31
CA LEU A 3 3.13 14.56 -13.02
C LEU A 3 3.68 13.74 -11.85
N PHE A 4 4.05 12.50 -12.08
CA PHE A 4 4.68 11.65 -11.08
C PHE A 4 6.09 12.12 -10.71
N LYS A 5 6.89 12.53 -11.70
CA LYS A 5 8.20 13.12 -11.46
C LYS A 5 8.10 14.43 -10.69
N GLU A 6 7.22 15.35 -11.12
CA GLU A 6 6.97 16.60 -10.41
C GLU A 6 6.57 16.37 -8.96
N HIS A 7 5.68 15.40 -8.71
CA HIS A 7 5.30 15.00 -7.36
C HIS A 7 6.50 14.62 -6.50
N LEU A 8 7.42 13.81 -7.01
CA LEU A 8 8.59 13.37 -6.26
C LEU A 8 9.56 14.52 -6.00
N TYR A 9 9.89 15.28 -7.03
CA TYR A 9 10.82 16.40 -6.92
C TYR A 9 10.28 17.52 -6.04
N ASP A 10 9.03 17.93 -6.24
CA ASP A 10 8.43 19.01 -5.46
C ASP A 10 8.32 18.64 -3.96
N ASN A 11 8.03 17.38 -3.64
CA ASN A 11 7.88 16.97 -2.24
C ASN A 11 9.20 16.70 -1.52
N LEU A 12 10.28 16.42 -2.24
CA LEU A 12 11.60 16.17 -1.64
C LEU A 12 12.57 17.31 -1.83
N LEU A 13 12.50 18.04 -2.96
CA LEU A 13 13.52 18.97 -3.42
C LEU A 13 12.93 20.32 -3.87
N ALA A 14 11.78 20.75 -3.34
CA ALA A 14 11.07 21.96 -3.78
C ALA A 14 11.93 23.24 -3.76
N SER A 15 12.76 23.41 -2.74
CA SER A 15 13.67 24.54 -2.57
C SER A 15 14.77 24.19 -1.58
N SER A 16 15.82 25.03 -1.50
CA SER A 16 16.86 24.90 -0.47
C SER A 16 16.30 24.89 0.94
N ASP A 17 15.34 25.78 1.23
CA ASP A 17 14.73 25.88 2.56
C ASP A 17 13.89 24.64 2.89
N HIS A 18 13.19 24.08 1.90
CA HIS A 18 12.45 22.85 2.07
C HIS A 18 13.38 21.66 2.40
N VAL A 19 14.49 21.54 1.67
CA VAL A 19 15.50 20.50 1.95
C VAL A 19 16.15 20.74 3.31
N ALA A 20 16.50 21.98 3.65
CA ALA A 20 17.05 22.33 4.96
C ALA A 20 16.06 21.96 6.08
N GLY A 21 14.76 22.20 5.88
CA GLY A 21 13.71 21.79 6.81
C GLY A 21 13.68 20.27 7.00
N ILE A 22 13.76 19.48 5.93
CA ILE A 22 13.83 18.01 6.02
C ILE A 22 15.09 17.57 6.79
N LEU A 23 16.24 18.17 6.52
CA LEU A 23 17.48 17.85 7.23
C LEU A 23 17.41 18.24 8.71
N ALA A 24 16.76 19.35 9.03
CA ALA A 24 16.52 19.76 10.42
C ALA A 24 15.62 18.73 11.17
N GLU A 25 14.63 18.13 10.49
CA GLU A 25 13.82 17.03 11.05
C GLU A 25 14.70 15.80 11.38
N PHE A 26 15.65 15.45 10.52
CA PHE A 26 16.61 14.39 10.82
C PHE A 26 17.50 14.74 12.03
N ALA A 27 17.91 15.98 12.15
CA ALA A 27 18.73 16.43 13.30
C ALA A 27 17.93 16.39 14.62
N ALA A 28 16.69 16.87 14.58
CA ALA A 28 15.80 16.92 15.75
C ALA A 28 15.27 15.54 16.17
N HIS A 29 15.21 14.59 15.27
CA HIS A 29 14.60 13.28 15.47
C HIS A 29 15.57 12.14 15.13
N PRO A 30 16.41 11.67 16.11
CA PRO A 30 17.39 10.61 15.85
C PRO A 30 16.76 9.29 15.36
N GLY A 31 15.52 9.01 15.70
CA GLY A 31 14.77 7.84 15.23
C GLY A 31 14.22 7.97 13.80
N LEU A 32 14.26 9.16 13.17
CA LEU A 32 13.87 9.32 11.79
C LEU A 32 14.93 8.72 10.86
N GLY A 33 14.61 7.61 10.21
CA GLY A 33 15.50 6.90 9.31
C GLY A 33 15.34 7.29 7.84
N MET A 34 14.13 7.67 7.43
CA MET A 34 13.85 8.00 6.03
C MET A 34 12.73 9.02 5.89
N ALA A 35 12.91 9.98 5.00
CA ALA A 35 11.88 10.89 4.51
C ALA A 35 11.54 10.53 3.05
N ILE A 36 10.26 10.43 2.74
CA ILE A 36 9.75 10.03 1.42
C ILE A 36 8.66 11.01 0.95
N ALA A 37 8.47 11.12 -0.35
CA ALA A 37 7.23 11.68 -0.87
C ALA A 37 6.06 10.77 -0.48
N PRO A 38 4.86 11.28 -0.21
CA PRO A 38 3.72 10.44 0.09
C PRO A 38 3.35 9.58 -1.12
N MET A 39 2.56 8.52 -0.88
CA MET A 39 2.04 7.73 -1.99
C MET A 39 1.29 8.60 -2.99
N PRO A 40 1.58 8.50 -4.29
CA PRO A 40 0.87 9.27 -5.30
C PRO A 40 -0.59 8.79 -5.44
N HIS A 41 -1.54 9.68 -5.19
CA HIS A 41 -2.98 9.39 -5.34
C HIS A 41 -3.52 9.68 -6.74
N MET A 42 -2.65 9.75 -7.74
CA MET A 42 -2.95 10.14 -9.12
C MET A 42 -3.21 8.96 -10.05
N GLY A 43 -3.72 7.86 -9.58
CA GLY A 43 -3.96 6.73 -10.45
C GLY A 43 -4.66 5.58 -9.74
N TYR A 44 -5.11 4.63 -10.55
CA TYR A 44 -5.77 3.42 -10.09
C TYR A 44 -4.95 2.59 -9.09
N PRO A 45 -3.64 2.38 -9.30
CA PRO A 45 -2.84 1.52 -8.41
C PRO A 45 -2.77 2.00 -6.97
N THR A 46 -3.07 3.26 -6.71
CA THR A 46 -2.96 3.88 -5.38
C THR A 46 -4.21 3.72 -4.51
N MET A 47 -5.09 2.79 -4.86
CA MET A 47 -6.31 2.47 -4.12
C MET A 47 -6.27 1.04 -3.52
N GLY A 48 -5.15 0.63 -2.94
CA GLY A 48 -5.05 -0.63 -2.22
C GLY A 48 -4.49 -1.82 -3.02
N HIS A 49 -3.79 -1.57 -4.13
CA HIS A 49 -3.22 -2.64 -4.97
C HIS A 49 -1.75 -2.41 -5.34
N ALA A 50 -1.02 -1.62 -4.54
CA ALA A 50 0.32 -1.17 -4.92
C ALA A 50 1.44 -2.23 -4.76
N TRP A 51 1.12 -3.41 -4.26
CA TRP A 51 2.05 -4.54 -4.29
C TRP A 51 2.24 -5.13 -5.67
N PHE A 52 1.21 -5.19 -6.49
CA PHE A 52 1.23 -5.88 -7.78
C PHE A 52 1.85 -7.29 -7.68
N ALA A 53 2.72 -7.69 -8.60
CA ALA A 53 3.43 -8.96 -8.56
C ALA A 53 4.61 -8.97 -7.56
N ASN A 54 4.91 -7.85 -6.88
CA ASN A 54 6.11 -7.73 -6.02
C ASN A 54 5.97 -8.41 -4.66
N ARG A 55 4.78 -8.69 -4.15
CA ARG A 55 4.57 -9.11 -2.75
C ARG A 55 5.24 -10.44 -2.42
N ALA A 56 5.08 -11.44 -3.27
CA ALA A 56 5.68 -12.76 -3.03
C ALA A 56 7.21 -12.73 -3.11
N PRO A 57 7.83 -12.19 -4.18
CA PRO A 57 9.28 -12.07 -4.21
C PRO A 57 9.83 -11.13 -3.13
N ALA A 58 9.10 -10.09 -2.72
CA ALA A 58 9.50 -9.24 -1.60
C ALA A 58 9.58 -10.00 -0.27
N ARG A 59 8.65 -10.92 0.00
CA ARG A 59 8.71 -11.78 1.19
C ARG A 59 9.94 -12.67 1.22
N GLU A 60 10.30 -13.24 0.09
CA GLU A 60 11.49 -14.10 -0.02
C GLU A 60 12.78 -13.28 0.15
N PHE A 61 12.86 -12.14 -0.52
CA PHE A 61 14.00 -11.25 -0.39
C PHE A 61 14.13 -10.67 1.03
N ALA A 62 13.02 -10.27 1.66
CA ALA A 62 13.00 -9.77 3.03
C ALA A 62 13.58 -10.78 4.03
N LYS A 63 13.22 -12.07 3.92
CA LYS A 63 13.81 -13.14 4.73
C LYS A 63 15.31 -13.23 4.55
N ARG A 64 15.78 -13.15 3.29
CA ARG A 64 17.20 -13.24 2.95
C ARG A 64 18.02 -12.13 3.60
N VAL A 65 17.50 -10.90 3.64
CA VAL A 65 18.22 -9.73 4.16
C VAL A 65 17.90 -9.40 5.62
N GLY A 66 17.02 -10.14 6.28
CA GLY A 66 16.70 -9.94 7.69
C GLY A 66 15.69 -8.82 7.96
N ILE A 67 14.81 -8.52 7.02
CA ILE A 67 13.67 -7.62 7.25
C ILE A 67 12.60 -8.38 8.02
N THR A 68 12.27 -7.91 9.24
CA THR A 68 11.40 -8.62 10.19
C THR A 68 10.03 -7.98 10.40
N VAL A 69 9.86 -6.72 10.05
CA VAL A 69 8.55 -6.05 10.21
C VAL A 69 7.51 -6.63 9.26
N PRO A 70 6.27 -6.80 9.72
CA PRO A 70 5.20 -7.32 8.89
C PRO A 70 4.88 -6.36 7.74
N PHE A 71 4.51 -6.93 6.60
CA PHE A 71 4.05 -6.15 5.46
C PHE A 71 2.58 -5.79 5.61
N ASP A 72 2.23 -4.59 5.18
CA ASP A 72 0.84 -4.24 4.93
C ASP A 72 0.24 -5.19 3.88
N ASP A 73 -1.05 -5.52 4.04
CA ASP A 73 -1.67 -6.50 3.16
C ASP A 73 -1.96 -5.94 1.76
N ASP A 74 -2.32 -4.67 1.69
CA ASP A 74 -2.84 -4.08 0.45
C ASP A 74 -1.85 -3.10 -0.18
N GLN A 75 -1.13 -2.33 0.65
CA GLN A 75 -0.38 -1.18 0.18
C GLN A 75 0.96 -1.07 0.90
N PRO A 76 2.09 -1.33 0.22
CA PRO A 76 3.38 -1.20 0.85
C PRO A 76 3.71 0.25 1.20
N LEU A 77 4.26 0.46 2.39
CA LEU A 77 4.98 1.71 2.68
C LEU A 77 6.27 1.71 1.86
N ALA A 78 6.34 2.54 0.84
CA ALA A 78 7.48 2.55 -0.07
C ALA A 78 7.76 3.95 -0.62
N PRO A 79 9.03 4.31 -0.85
CA PRO A 79 9.42 5.49 -1.61
C PRO A 79 9.25 5.20 -3.10
N TYR A 80 8.03 5.34 -3.61
CA TYR A 80 7.74 5.09 -5.02
C TYR A 80 8.61 5.94 -5.93
N GLY A 81 9.17 5.33 -7.00
CA GLY A 81 10.18 5.93 -7.84
C GLY A 81 11.58 5.94 -7.23
N SER A 82 11.77 5.22 -6.11
CA SER A 82 13.05 5.11 -5.39
C SER A 82 13.67 6.46 -5.01
N MET A 83 12.83 7.48 -4.76
CA MET A 83 13.25 8.79 -4.31
C MET A 83 12.98 8.99 -2.82
N PHE A 84 14.04 9.26 -2.08
CA PHE A 84 13.99 9.44 -0.63
C PHE A 84 15.23 10.18 -0.12
N ILE A 85 15.16 10.66 1.12
CA ILE A 85 16.30 11.11 1.92
C ILE A 85 16.38 10.17 3.12
N ALA A 86 17.53 9.56 3.39
CA ALA A 86 17.65 8.57 4.46
C ALA A 86 18.99 8.64 5.20
N ARG A 87 19.01 8.15 6.43
CA ARG A 87 20.25 7.82 7.13
C ARG A 87 20.88 6.60 6.47
N PRO A 88 22.14 6.61 6.11
CA PRO A 88 22.83 5.46 5.50
C PRO A 88 22.71 4.19 6.37
N GLU A 89 22.87 4.32 7.68
CA GLU A 89 22.80 3.20 8.64
C GLU A 89 21.41 2.56 8.72
N ALA A 90 20.36 3.31 8.44
CA ALA A 90 18.99 2.79 8.40
C ALA A 90 18.74 1.83 7.22
N LEU A 91 19.57 1.92 6.17
CA LEU A 91 19.50 1.07 4.98
C LEU A 91 20.46 -0.13 5.04
N SER A 92 21.15 -0.35 6.15
CA SER A 92 22.22 -1.34 6.28
C SER A 92 21.82 -2.78 5.90
N LEU A 93 20.55 -3.17 6.08
CA LEU A 93 20.05 -4.49 5.64
C LEU A 93 20.09 -4.66 4.12
N LEU A 94 19.88 -3.60 3.37
CA LEU A 94 19.88 -3.65 1.90
C LEU A 94 21.29 -3.39 1.34
N THR A 95 22.03 -2.43 1.90
CA THR A 95 23.41 -2.16 1.47
C THR A 95 24.36 -3.33 1.80
N GLY A 96 24.06 -4.09 2.84
CA GLY A 96 24.79 -5.31 3.20
C GLY A 96 24.31 -6.60 2.49
N ALA A 97 23.35 -6.49 1.57
CA ALA A 97 22.76 -7.66 0.91
C ALA A 97 23.66 -8.35 -0.13
N GLY A 98 24.83 -7.79 -0.43
CA GLY A 98 25.78 -8.32 -1.41
C GLY A 98 25.26 -8.30 -2.85
N LEU A 99 24.38 -7.36 -3.16
CA LEU A 99 23.82 -7.21 -4.51
C LEU A 99 24.89 -6.69 -5.48
N VAL A 100 24.87 -7.22 -6.69
CA VAL A 100 25.72 -6.81 -7.80
C VAL A 100 24.87 -6.34 -8.98
N PRO A 101 25.40 -5.55 -9.92
CA PRO A 101 24.61 -5.09 -11.08
C PRO A 101 23.95 -6.21 -11.87
N GLU A 102 24.58 -7.38 -11.94
CA GLU A 102 24.11 -8.57 -12.66
C GLU A 102 22.84 -9.19 -12.05
N ASP A 103 22.52 -8.87 -10.79
CA ASP A 103 21.27 -9.28 -10.14
C ASP A 103 20.04 -8.53 -10.71
N PHE A 104 20.27 -7.45 -11.43
CA PHE A 104 19.21 -6.61 -11.98
C PHE A 104 19.02 -6.88 -13.47
N PRO A 105 17.77 -6.84 -13.97
CA PRO A 105 17.53 -7.00 -15.40
C PRO A 105 18.16 -5.84 -16.19
N GLU A 106 18.51 -6.09 -17.44
CA GLU A 106 18.96 -5.06 -18.37
C GLU A 106 17.94 -3.93 -18.52
N GLU A 107 18.43 -2.72 -18.85
CA GLU A 107 17.59 -1.55 -19.10
C GLU A 107 16.50 -1.87 -20.15
N GLY A 108 15.23 -1.53 -19.82
CA GLY A 108 14.06 -1.87 -20.63
C GLY A 108 13.40 -3.21 -20.26
N GLY A 109 14.06 -4.06 -19.47
CA GLY A 109 13.51 -5.31 -18.94
C GLY A 109 12.76 -5.18 -17.61
N TYR A 110 12.53 -3.97 -17.11
CA TYR A 110 11.85 -3.75 -15.83
C TYR A 110 10.39 -4.15 -15.91
N LYS A 111 10.13 -5.36 -15.47
CA LYS A 111 8.76 -5.87 -15.27
C LYS A 111 8.42 -5.85 -13.79
N ASP A 112 7.15 -5.66 -13.51
CA ASP A 112 6.63 -5.79 -12.15
C ASP A 112 7.00 -7.19 -11.61
N GLY A 113 7.49 -7.25 -10.37
CA GLY A 113 8.09 -8.47 -9.78
C GLY A 113 9.61 -8.60 -9.96
N SER A 114 10.27 -7.71 -10.73
CA SER A 114 11.73 -7.67 -10.83
C SER A 114 12.39 -7.23 -9.53
N LEU A 115 13.67 -7.58 -9.33
CA LEU A 115 14.42 -7.25 -8.12
C LEU A 115 14.43 -5.74 -7.82
N ALA A 116 14.51 -4.88 -8.84
CA ALA A 116 14.46 -3.43 -8.68
C ALA A 116 13.14 -2.97 -8.04
N HIS A 117 11.99 -3.46 -8.52
CA HIS A 117 10.69 -3.16 -7.93
C HIS A 117 10.50 -3.77 -6.54
N VAL A 118 11.05 -4.97 -6.33
CA VAL A 118 11.04 -5.62 -5.02
C VAL A 118 11.80 -4.78 -3.99
N ILE A 119 13.00 -4.31 -4.34
CA ILE A 119 13.81 -3.46 -3.45
C ILE A 119 13.09 -2.13 -3.20
N GLU A 120 12.54 -1.49 -4.21
CA GLU A 120 11.76 -0.26 -4.03
C GLU A 120 10.66 -0.44 -2.97
N ARG A 121 9.92 -1.57 -2.99
CA ARG A 121 8.88 -1.87 -1.99
C ARG A 121 9.44 -2.18 -0.61
N LEU A 122 10.70 -2.59 -0.50
CA LEU A 122 11.32 -2.99 0.76
C LEU A 122 12.15 -1.90 1.44
N LEU A 123 12.47 -0.81 0.77
CA LEU A 123 13.31 0.27 1.30
C LEU A 123 12.81 0.76 2.68
N ALA A 124 11.53 1.10 2.79
CA ALA A 124 10.96 1.56 4.05
C ALA A 124 10.91 0.44 5.12
N TYR A 125 10.61 -0.80 4.73
CA TYR A 125 10.59 -1.94 5.66
C TYR A 125 11.98 -2.28 6.20
N ALA A 126 13.03 -2.08 5.41
CA ALA A 126 14.41 -2.21 5.88
C ALA A 126 14.71 -1.17 6.97
N VAL A 127 14.33 0.08 6.76
CA VAL A 127 14.45 1.17 7.74
C VAL A 127 13.71 0.84 9.03
N LEU A 128 12.45 0.41 8.92
CA LEU A 128 11.63 0.00 10.08
C LEU A 128 12.26 -1.17 10.84
N SER A 129 12.81 -2.17 10.14
CA SER A 129 13.45 -3.33 10.75
C SER A 129 14.76 -3.00 11.49
N ARG A 130 15.34 -1.84 11.19
CA ARG A 130 16.49 -1.29 11.94
C ARG A 130 16.07 -0.45 13.14
N GLY A 131 14.79 -0.37 13.46
CA GLY A 131 14.26 0.40 14.59
C GLY A 131 14.08 1.89 14.32
N TYR A 132 14.24 2.32 13.08
CA TYR A 132 13.94 3.68 12.66
C TYR A 132 12.48 3.79 12.20
N TYR A 133 11.98 5.02 12.07
CA TYR A 133 10.69 5.27 11.43
C TYR A 133 10.84 6.06 10.13
N VAL A 134 9.80 6.01 9.31
CA VAL A 134 9.70 6.69 8.02
C VAL A 134 8.67 7.81 8.13
N ARG A 135 8.98 8.97 7.58
CA ARG A 135 8.08 10.13 7.56
C ARG A 135 7.80 10.56 6.12
N PRO A 136 6.54 10.58 5.68
CA PRO A 136 6.17 11.28 4.45
C PRO A 136 6.33 12.79 4.64
N VAL A 137 6.90 13.45 3.63
CA VAL A 137 7.04 14.90 3.54
C VAL A 137 6.31 15.42 2.32
N MET A 138 5.62 16.55 2.46
CA MET A 138 4.76 17.07 1.41
C MET A 138 4.74 18.60 1.42
N THR A 139 4.81 19.21 0.24
CA THR A 139 4.62 20.65 0.10
C THR A 139 3.13 21.03 0.22
N PRO A 140 2.80 22.27 0.62
CA PRO A 140 1.41 22.74 0.68
C PRO A 140 0.67 22.62 -0.67
N LYS A 141 1.38 22.85 -1.79
CA LYS A 141 0.84 22.66 -3.15
C LYS A 141 0.31 21.23 -3.34
N TRP A 142 1.11 20.24 -3.03
CA TRP A 142 0.74 18.84 -3.20
C TRP A 142 -0.26 18.37 -2.13
N ALA A 143 -0.24 18.94 -0.92
CA ALA A 143 -1.25 18.68 0.08
C ALA A 143 -2.65 19.05 -0.43
N GLY A 144 -2.82 20.20 -1.05
CA GLY A 144 -4.08 20.61 -1.68
C GLY A 144 -4.50 19.71 -2.84
N VAL A 145 -3.55 19.35 -3.71
CA VAL A 145 -3.81 18.42 -4.84
C VAL A 145 -4.27 17.05 -4.32
N TYR A 146 -3.59 16.49 -3.33
CA TYR A 146 -3.95 15.18 -2.80
C TYR A 146 -5.25 15.18 -2.04
N TYR A 147 -5.52 16.23 -1.27
CA TYR A 147 -6.81 16.36 -0.59
C TYR A 147 -7.95 16.29 -1.61
N GLY A 148 -7.89 17.08 -2.68
CA GLY A 148 -8.91 17.06 -3.73
C GLY A 148 -9.05 15.70 -4.43
N TYR A 149 -7.92 15.02 -4.73
CA TYR A 149 -7.97 13.68 -5.32
C TYR A 149 -8.55 12.62 -4.37
N LEU A 150 -8.19 12.66 -3.10
CA LEU A 150 -8.74 11.73 -2.10
C LEU A 150 -10.23 11.96 -1.90
N GLU A 151 -10.66 13.21 -1.82
CA GLU A 151 -12.07 13.57 -1.70
C GLU A 151 -12.87 13.10 -2.91
N TYR A 152 -12.35 13.34 -4.12
CA TYR A 152 -12.97 12.83 -5.36
C TYR A 152 -13.07 11.30 -5.38
N LYS A 153 -11.98 10.58 -5.05
CA LYS A 153 -11.98 9.11 -5.02
C LYS A 153 -12.94 8.57 -3.95
N LEU A 154 -13.00 9.21 -2.80
CA LEU A 154 -13.92 8.83 -1.74
C LEU A 154 -15.38 9.04 -2.18
N ALA A 155 -15.68 10.18 -2.78
CA ALA A 155 -17.01 10.47 -3.31
C ALA A 155 -17.39 9.47 -4.42
N ALA A 156 -16.50 9.22 -5.37
CA ALA A 156 -16.73 8.25 -6.45
C ALA A 156 -16.94 6.83 -5.93
N THR A 157 -16.15 6.40 -4.95
CA THR A 157 -16.30 5.08 -4.32
C THR A 157 -17.59 5.01 -3.51
N SER A 158 -17.91 6.05 -2.76
CA SER A 158 -19.13 6.14 -1.94
C SER A 158 -20.38 6.10 -2.79
N SER A 159 -20.40 6.75 -3.96
CA SER A 159 -21.55 6.74 -4.87
C SER A 159 -21.87 5.36 -5.46
N MET A 160 -20.89 4.45 -5.46
CA MET A 160 -21.07 3.06 -5.91
C MET A 160 -21.65 2.14 -4.84
N MET A 161 -21.75 2.61 -3.60
CA MET A 161 -22.21 1.82 -2.46
C MET A 161 -23.59 2.31 -1.99
N PRO A 162 -24.53 1.40 -1.72
CA PRO A 162 -25.78 1.78 -1.08
C PRO A 162 -25.52 2.18 0.37
N ALA A 163 -26.28 3.11 0.89
CA ALA A 163 -26.31 3.57 2.27
C ALA A 163 -25.38 4.74 2.60
N PHE A 164 -25.48 5.23 3.82
CA PHE A 164 -24.69 6.34 4.32
C PHE A 164 -23.24 5.93 4.60
N ALA A 165 -22.33 6.90 4.61
CA ALA A 165 -20.90 6.67 4.78
C ALA A 165 -20.55 5.82 6.03
N ILE A 166 -21.32 5.94 7.10
CA ILE A 166 -21.13 5.15 8.33
C ILE A 166 -21.35 3.65 8.11
N ASP A 167 -22.23 3.27 7.20
CA ASP A 167 -22.50 1.88 6.87
C ASP A 167 -21.50 1.33 5.85
N GLN A 168 -20.88 2.22 5.07
CA GLN A 168 -19.89 1.85 4.07
C GLN A 168 -18.57 1.39 4.70
N VAL A 169 -18.16 2.00 5.81
CA VAL A 169 -16.90 1.64 6.50
C VAL A 169 -16.90 0.18 6.99
N PRO A 170 -17.92 -0.34 7.70
CA PRO A 170 -18.00 -1.76 8.03
C PRO A 170 -18.03 -2.67 6.80
N PHE A 171 -18.69 -2.25 5.73
CA PHE A 171 -18.74 -2.98 4.47
C PHE A 171 -17.34 -3.10 3.83
N LEU A 172 -16.58 -2.01 3.78
CA LEU A 172 -15.20 -2.00 3.30
C LEU A 172 -14.30 -2.88 4.18
N LYS A 173 -14.38 -2.73 5.51
CA LYS A 173 -13.61 -3.56 6.46
C LYS A 173 -13.89 -5.05 6.30
N ALA A 174 -15.14 -5.44 6.09
CA ALA A 174 -15.51 -6.83 5.87
C ALA A 174 -14.90 -7.43 4.59
N ARG A 175 -14.48 -6.60 3.64
CA ARG A 175 -13.86 -7.04 2.38
C ARG A 175 -12.34 -7.03 2.44
N MET A 176 -11.71 -6.22 3.29
CA MET A 176 -10.26 -6.13 3.39
C MET A 176 -9.60 -7.41 3.93
N GLY A 177 -10.34 -8.29 4.60
CA GLY A 177 -9.82 -9.54 5.17
C GLY A 177 -10.08 -10.80 4.36
N THR A 178 -10.74 -10.73 3.22
CA THR A 178 -11.08 -11.91 2.42
C THR A 178 -10.66 -11.73 0.97
N VAL A 179 -9.88 -12.66 0.46
CA VAL A 179 -9.78 -12.89 -1.00
C VAL A 179 -11.22 -12.90 -1.51
N PRO A 180 -11.60 -12.06 -2.47
CA PRO A 180 -12.95 -12.04 -2.99
C PRO A 180 -13.23 -13.39 -3.61
N ASN A 181 -13.89 -14.26 -2.86
CA ASN A 181 -14.44 -15.47 -3.46
C ASN A 181 -15.55 -15.02 -4.43
N LEU A 182 -15.72 -15.77 -5.50
CA LEU A 182 -16.71 -15.49 -6.54
C LEU A 182 -18.11 -15.20 -5.95
N LEU A 183 -18.50 -15.92 -4.90
CA LEU A 183 -19.75 -15.72 -4.17
C LEU A 183 -19.84 -14.35 -3.48
N GLY A 184 -18.74 -13.85 -2.92
CA GLY A 184 -18.68 -12.51 -2.33
C GLY A 184 -18.82 -11.41 -3.39
N ALA A 185 -18.19 -11.58 -4.53
CA ALA A 185 -18.29 -10.63 -5.65
C ALA A 185 -19.71 -10.63 -6.26
N VAL A 186 -20.30 -11.80 -6.48
CA VAL A 186 -21.68 -11.95 -6.96
C VAL A 186 -22.68 -11.31 -5.99
N LYS A 187 -22.56 -11.61 -4.69
CA LYS A 187 -23.41 -10.99 -3.66
C LYS A 187 -23.34 -9.48 -3.69
N THR A 188 -22.13 -8.93 -3.78
CA THR A 188 -21.94 -7.47 -3.80
C THR A 188 -22.54 -6.84 -5.04
N ASN A 189 -22.35 -7.43 -6.22
CA ASN A 189 -22.97 -6.94 -7.45
C ASN A 189 -24.52 -6.94 -7.36
N ILE A 190 -25.11 -7.99 -6.82
CA ILE A 190 -26.56 -8.08 -6.63
C ILE A 190 -27.02 -7.03 -5.62
N MET A 191 -26.34 -6.86 -4.50
CA MET A 191 -26.69 -5.87 -3.47
C MET A 191 -26.59 -4.42 -4.00
N VAL A 192 -25.60 -4.12 -4.84
CA VAL A 192 -25.37 -2.78 -5.40
C VAL A 192 -26.33 -2.47 -6.55
N ARG A 193 -26.51 -3.42 -7.49
CA ARG A 193 -27.29 -3.16 -8.71
C ARG A 193 -28.80 -3.40 -8.55
N THR A 194 -29.18 -4.29 -7.65
CA THR A 194 -30.56 -4.68 -7.40
C THR A 194 -30.82 -4.87 -5.90
N PRO A 195 -30.87 -3.77 -5.11
CA PRO A 195 -30.97 -3.85 -3.66
C PRO A 195 -32.24 -4.60 -3.17
N GLY A 196 -33.35 -4.52 -3.89
CA GLY A 196 -34.56 -5.30 -3.59
C GLY A 196 -34.33 -6.82 -3.66
N LEU A 197 -33.66 -7.28 -4.74
CA LEU A 197 -33.28 -8.69 -4.89
C LEU A 197 -32.23 -9.10 -3.86
N GLY A 198 -31.25 -8.23 -3.57
CA GLY A 198 -30.24 -8.46 -2.55
C GLY A 198 -30.86 -8.65 -1.17
N ASN A 199 -31.88 -7.89 -0.81
CA ASN A 199 -32.62 -8.02 0.45
C ASN A 199 -33.42 -9.31 0.50
N ALA A 200 -34.09 -9.72 -0.57
CA ALA A 200 -34.84 -10.98 -0.66
C ALA A 200 -33.92 -12.21 -0.52
N LEU A 201 -32.69 -12.13 -0.99
CA LEU A 201 -31.71 -13.23 -0.92
C LEU A 201 -30.93 -13.31 0.40
N LYS A 202 -31.03 -12.29 1.27
CA LYS A 202 -30.34 -12.27 2.59
C LYS A 202 -30.58 -13.50 3.47
N PRO A 203 -31.80 -14.03 3.60
CA PRO A 203 -32.06 -15.22 4.45
C PRO A 203 -31.34 -16.47 3.91
N ALA A 204 -31.41 -16.71 2.60
CA ALA A 204 -30.76 -17.84 1.95
C ALA A 204 -29.22 -17.77 2.07
N TYR A 205 -28.65 -16.58 1.94
CA TYR A 205 -27.22 -16.37 2.13
C TYR A 205 -26.77 -16.61 3.59
N ARG A 206 -27.57 -16.18 4.57
CA ARG A 206 -27.29 -16.44 5.99
C ARG A 206 -27.30 -17.93 6.31
N ALA A 207 -28.27 -18.65 5.78
CA ALA A 207 -28.37 -20.11 5.94
C ALA A 207 -27.16 -20.84 5.32
N ALA A 208 -26.78 -20.48 4.08
CA ALA A 208 -25.61 -21.06 3.40
C ALA A 208 -24.30 -20.78 4.14
N ARG A 209 -24.13 -19.57 4.69
CA ARG A 209 -22.95 -19.21 5.48
C ARG A 209 -22.88 -19.96 6.80
N GLY A 210 -24.02 -20.15 7.48
CA GLY A 210 -24.10 -20.93 8.71
C GLY A 210 -23.73 -22.40 8.48
N LEU A 211 -24.17 -22.99 7.37
CA LEU A 211 -23.83 -24.35 6.97
C LEU A 211 -22.31 -24.47 6.65
N ALA A 212 -21.77 -23.54 5.89
CA ALA A 212 -20.33 -23.51 5.56
C ALA A 212 -19.45 -23.37 6.82
N HIS A 213 -19.88 -22.57 7.80
CA HIS A 213 -19.18 -22.44 9.08
C HIS A 213 -19.22 -23.74 9.88
N LYS A 214 -20.37 -24.40 9.89
CA LYS A 214 -20.57 -25.70 10.59
C LYS A 214 -19.70 -26.81 9.98
N ILE A 215 -19.59 -26.87 8.65
CA ILE A 215 -18.73 -27.81 7.94
C ILE A 215 -17.24 -27.54 8.23
N ARG A 216 -16.84 -26.26 8.32
CA ARG A 216 -15.46 -25.90 8.66
C ARG A 216 -15.08 -26.27 10.09
N SER A 217 -15.98 -26.05 11.06
CA SER A 217 -15.75 -26.43 12.46
C SER A 217 -15.64 -27.94 12.64
N MET A 218 -16.37 -28.72 11.85
CA MET A 218 -16.30 -30.20 11.87
C MET A 218 -15.00 -30.74 11.23
N LYS A 219 -14.34 -29.99 10.33
CA LYS A 219 -13.05 -30.39 9.71
C LYS A 219 -11.82 -29.93 10.47
N GLY A 220 -11.95 -28.96 11.38
CA GLY A 220 -10.84 -28.42 12.18
C GLY A 220 -10.67 -29.10 13.54
N GLY A 221 -11.44 -30.14 13.83
CA GLY A 221 -11.41 -30.91 15.09
C GLY A 221 -10.79 -32.32 14.92
N ARG A 222 -9.85 -32.48 14.00
CA ARG A 222 -9.03 -33.70 13.89
C ARG A 222 -7.56 -33.35 13.91
#